data_3bd07235efa84e83728770e6801d7903
#
_entry.id   3bd07235efa84e83728770e6801d7903
#
_cell.length_a   1.000
_cell.length_b   1.000
_cell.length_c   1.000
_cell.angle_alpha   90.00
_cell.angle_beta   90.00
_cell.angle_gamma   90.00
#
_symmetry.space_group_name_H-M   'P 1'
#
loop_
_entity.id
_entity.type
_entity.pdbx_description
1 polymer ?
#
loop_
_entity_poly.entity_id
_entity_poly.type
_entity_poly.pdbx_seq_one_letter_code
_entity_poly.pdbx_strand_id
1 'polypeptide(L)'
;KRLESARPDRAQALAVTDIETPRDSPIYRRGDFQSLGDIVPRGFVDAVSVSQNYDISPGTSGRVQLARWLTDRENPLTSRVLVNRIWHHVFGTGLVRTVDYFGVHGETPSHPELLDFLAVRLREQNQWSLKKTVRDMVLSRTYQMASTHNAGAADIDPDNRLVWQMPRRRLAAESVRDAMLVASGELDPRRGGSPLGLELKDNIRGAGGNVNPANWGGKISEDVRNRRSVYLPFKRERPVGELEILSVFDFPHP
;
A
#
# COMPACT_ATOMS: atom_id res chain seq x y z
N LYS A 1 -0.55 3.70 -42.63
CA LYS A 1 -0.84 2.27 -42.29
C LYS A 1 0.43 1.45 -41.96
N ARG A 2 1.54 1.57 -42.74
CA ARG A 2 2.77 0.76 -42.51
C ARG A 2 3.54 1.16 -41.24
N LEU A 3 3.44 2.42 -40.79
CA LEU A 3 4.10 2.91 -39.57
C LEU A 3 3.30 2.62 -38.28
N GLU A 4 1.99 2.39 -38.39
CA GLU A 4 1.15 2.01 -37.25
C GLU A 4 1.35 0.54 -36.87
N SER A 5 1.55 -0.34 -37.87
CA SER A 5 1.82 -1.77 -37.62
C SER A 5 3.25 -2.06 -37.08
N ALA A 6 4.16 -1.07 -37.17
CA ALA A 6 5.53 -1.20 -36.68
C ALA A 6 5.75 -0.57 -35.29
N ARG A 7 4.68 -0.07 -34.63
CA ARG A 7 4.80 0.40 -33.25
C ARG A 7 4.98 -0.81 -32.31
N PRO A 8 6.04 -0.81 -31.50
CA PRO A 8 6.15 -1.85 -30.48
C PRO A 8 4.97 -1.74 -29.52
N ASP A 9 4.43 -2.88 -29.12
CA ASP A 9 3.39 -2.96 -28.11
C ASP A 9 3.89 -2.27 -26.83
N ARG A 10 3.22 -1.21 -26.46
CA ARG A 10 3.52 -0.51 -25.20
C ARG A 10 2.95 -1.34 -24.06
N ALA A 11 3.74 -1.51 -23.00
CA ALA A 11 3.25 -2.07 -21.76
C ALA A 11 1.99 -1.29 -21.31
N GLN A 12 0.87 -2.00 -21.14
CA GLN A 12 -0.38 -1.44 -20.70
C GLN A 12 -0.57 -1.73 -19.22
N ALA A 13 -1.10 -0.76 -18.47
CA ALA A 13 -1.50 -0.91 -17.10
C ALA A 13 -3.02 -0.73 -17.00
N LEU A 14 -3.63 -1.43 -16.03
CA LEU A 14 -5.03 -1.15 -15.67
C LEU A 14 -5.12 0.27 -15.11
N ALA A 15 -6.00 1.06 -15.69
CA ALA A 15 -6.25 2.42 -15.25
C ALA A 15 -7.76 2.66 -15.16
N VAL A 16 -8.14 3.69 -14.41
CA VAL A 16 -9.51 4.15 -14.34
C VAL A 16 -9.70 5.33 -15.28
N THR A 17 -10.80 5.34 -15.99
CA THR A 17 -11.24 6.45 -16.83
C THR A 17 -12.57 6.98 -16.31
N ASP A 18 -12.86 8.23 -16.60
CA ASP A 18 -14.18 8.79 -16.30
C ASP A 18 -15.24 8.16 -17.21
N ILE A 19 -16.44 7.98 -16.69
CA ILE A 19 -17.60 7.69 -17.52
C ILE A 19 -17.93 8.96 -18.35
N GLU A 20 -18.58 8.77 -19.50
CA GLU A 20 -18.94 9.89 -20.41
C GLU A 20 -19.73 11.01 -19.70
N THR A 21 -20.61 10.63 -18.80
CA THR A 21 -21.44 11.58 -18.02
C THR A 21 -21.28 11.27 -16.53
N PRO A 22 -20.31 11.88 -15.85
CA PRO A 22 -20.17 11.76 -14.40
C PRO A 22 -21.41 12.28 -13.68
N ARG A 23 -21.92 11.52 -12.74
CA ARG A 23 -23.16 11.83 -12.01
C ARG A 23 -22.99 11.58 -10.52
N ASP A 24 -23.84 12.26 -9.74
CA ASP A 24 -23.97 12.02 -8.31
C ASP A 24 -24.59 10.65 -8.04
N SER A 25 -24.34 10.10 -6.86
CA SER A 25 -24.78 8.74 -6.50
C SER A 25 -25.88 8.79 -5.44
N PRO A 26 -26.86 7.89 -5.50
CA PRO A 26 -27.81 7.73 -4.41
C PRO A 26 -27.14 7.10 -3.18
N ILE A 27 -27.70 7.37 -2.02
CA ILE A 27 -27.36 6.67 -0.80
C ILE A 27 -27.88 5.23 -0.91
N TYR A 28 -27.02 4.25 -0.71
CA TYR A 28 -27.44 2.86 -0.60
C TYR A 28 -27.89 2.57 0.83
N ARG A 29 -29.21 2.46 1.05
CA ARG A 29 -29.77 2.22 2.39
C ARG A 29 -29.25 0.91 2.96
N ARG A 30 -28.61 0.97 4.13
CA ARG A 30 -27.95 -0.18 4.79
C ARG A 30 -26.89 -0.88 3.93
N GLY A 31 -26.32 -0.17 2.95
CA GLY A 31 -25.32 -0.76 2.03
C GLY A 31 -25.92 -1.61 0.90
N ASP A 32 -27.24 -1.71 0.80
CA ASP A 32 -27.92 -2.49 -0.23
C ASP A 32 -28.04 -1.64 -1.52
N PHE A 33 -27.37 -2.09 -2.57
CA PHE A 33 -27.38 -1.43 -3.89
C PHE A 33 -28.75 -1.44 -4.60
N GLN A 34 -29.68 -2.28 -4.16
CA GLN A 34 -31.04 -2.33 -4.68
C GLN A 34 -31.98 -1.38 -3.92
N SER A 35 -31.60 -0.98 -2.71
CA SER A 35 -32.39 -0.08 -1.87
C SER A 35 -31.83 1.35 -1.93
N LEU A 36 -32.24 2.08 -2.96
CA LEU A 36 -31.74 3.42 -3.23
C LEU A 36 -32.45 4.47 -2.35
N GLY A 37 -31.68 5.38 -1.79
CA GLY A 37 -32.15 6.59 -1.11
C GLY A 37 -31.99 7.83 -1.99
N ASP A 38 -31.86 8.97 -1.34
CA ASP A 38 -31.71 10.25 -2.00
C ASP A 38 -30.38 10.36 -2.75
N ILE A 39 -30.38 11.07 -3.87
CA ILE A 39 -29.15 11.40 -4.59
C ILE A 39 -28.42 12.49 -3.80
N VAL A 40 -27.16 12.25 -3.50
CA VAL A 40 -26.29 13.20 -2.81
C VAL A 40 -25.20 13.72 -3.73
N PRO A 41 -24.87 15.03 -3.66
CA PRO A 41 -23.78 15.56 -4.44
C PRO A 41 -22.46 14.95 -4.00
N ARG A 42 -21.54 14.77 -4.97
CA ARG A 42 -20.16 14.38 -4.67
C ARG A 42 -19.48 15.48 -3.88
N GLY A 43 -18.77 15.10 -2.83
CA GLY A 43 -18.10 16.03 -1.92
C GLY A 43 -16.99 15.37 -1.16
N PHE A 44 -16.53 16.05 -0.13
CA PHE A 44 -15.45 15.60 0.75
C PHE A 44 -15.96 15.50 2.18
N VAL A 45 -15.17 14.89 3.06
CA VAL A 45 -15.56 14.70 4.47
C VAL A 45 -15.51 16.05 5.19
N ASP A 46 -16.65 16.56 5.62
CA ASP A 46 -16.79 17.87 6.28
C ASP A 46 -15.99 17.98 7.59
N ALA A 47 -15.79 16.86 8.28
CA ALA A 47 -14.98 16.81 9.50
C ALA A 47 -13.49 17.11 9.26
N VAL A 48 -13.04 17.09 8.01
CA VAL A 48 -11.68 17.45 7.61
C VAL A 48 -11.73 18.82 6.94
N SER A 49 -11.71 19.85 7.76
CA SER A 49 -11.73 21.24 7.28
C SER A 49 -10.42 21.59 6.59
N VAL A 50 -10.50 22.04 5.35
CA VAL A 50 -9.43 22.68 4.60
C VAL A 50 -9.95 24.05 4.15
N SER A 51 -9.12 25.08 4.16
CA SER A 51 -9.53 26.44 3.81
C SER A 51 -9.90 26.57 2.33
N GLN A 52 -9.34 25.70 1.50
CA GLN A 52 -9.60 25.72 0.06
C GLN A 52 -10.90 24.98 -0.25
N ASN A 53 -11.80 25.66 -1.00
CA ASN A 53 -12.98 25.01 -1.55
C ASN A 53 -12.62 24.16 -2.78
N TYR A 54 -12.99 22.90 -2.76
CA TYR A 54 -12.76 21.92 -3.82
C TYR A 54 -14.06 21.59 -4.56
N ASP A 55 -14.73 22.59 -5.10
CA ASP A 55 -15.98 22.39 -5.83
C ASP A 55 -15.79 21.45 -7.03
N ILE A 56 -16.68 20.48 -7.12
CA ILE A 56 -16.72 19.56 -8.24
C ILE A 56 -17.64 20.14 -9.31
N SER A 57 -17.06 20.62 -10.40
CA SER A 57 -17.80 21.18 -11.50
C SER A 57 -18.72 20.12 -12.16
N PRO A 58 -19.92 20.50 -12.59
CA PRO A 58 -20.79 19.64 -13.38
C PRO A 58 -20.04 19.04 -14.58
N GLY A 59 -20.26 17.76 -14.86
CA GLY A 59 -19.60 17.06 -15.97
C GLY A 59 -18.18 16.56 -15.70
N THR A 60 -17.63 16.80 -14.50
CA THR A 60 -16.33 16.22 -14.08
C THR A 60 -16.53 15.14 -13.03
N SER A 61 -15.59 14.19 -12.95
CA SER A 61 -15.68 13.10 -11.96
C SER A 61 -15.34 13.52 -10.53
N GLY A 62 -14.66 14.63 -10.35
CA GLY A 62 -14.13 15.08 -9.06
C GLY A 62 -12.82 14.42 -8.61
N ARG A 63 -12.25 13.49 -9.39
CA ARG A 63 -11.01 12.79 -8.99
C ARG A 63 -9.82 13.72 -8.83
N VAL A 64 -9.72 14.77 -9.65
CA VAL A 64 -8.64 15.77 -9.53
C VAL A 64 -8.81 16.56 -8.23
N GLN A 65 -10.05 16.95 -7.92
CA GLN A 65 -10.37 17.64 -6.69
C GLN A 65 -10.10 16.77 -5.46
N LEU A 66 -10.45 15.48 -5.52
CA LEU A 66 -10.12 14.51 -4.48
C LEU A 66 -8.61 14.38 -4.26
N ALA A 67 -7.84 14.27 -5.34
CA ALA A 67 -6.37 14.22 -5.24
C ALA A 67 -5.80 15.47 -4.58
N ARG A 68 -6.29 16.65 -4.96
CA ARG A 68 -5.87 17.93 -4.36
C ARG A 68 -6.25 18.00 -2.88
N TRP A 69 -7.49 17.65 -2.52
CA TRP A 69 -7.95 17.64 -1.14
C TRP A 69 -7.15 16.67 -0.27
N LEU A 70 -6.85 15.46 -0.76
CA LEU A 70 -6.03 14.48 -0.05
C LEU A 70 -4.60 14.98 0.20
N THR A 71 -4.03 15.75 -0.74
CA THR A 71 -2.67 16.27 -0.64
C THR A 71 -2.60 17.71 -0.14
N ASP A 72 -3.73 18.27 0.25
CA ASP A 72 -3.79 19.62 0.78
C ASP A 72 -2.93 19.75 2.04
N ARG A 73 -2.28 20.90 2.16
CA ARG A 73 -1.41 21.20 3.30
C ARG A 73 -2.17 21.21 4.63
N GLU A 74 -3.41 21.62 4.60
CA GLU A 74 -4.28 21.70 5.77
C GLU A 74 -4.97 20.37 6.10
N ASN A 75 -4.94 19.38 5.17
CA ASN A 75 -5.47 18.06 5.46
C ASN A 75 -4.64 17.38 6.56
N PRO A 76 -5.20 17.21 7.77
CA PRO A 76 -4.42 16.71 8.91
C PRO A 76 -4.19 15.21 8.85
N LEU A 77 -4.94 14.46 8.05
CA LEU A 77 -4.99 13.00 8.12
C LEU A 77 -3.99 12.33 7.18
N THR A 78 -3.96 12.71 5.91
CA THR A 78 -3.22 11.96 4.89
C THR A 78 -1.74 11.79 5.25
N SER A 79 -1.08 12.88 5.66
CA SER A 79 0.34 12.83 6.02
C SER A 79 0.60 12.03 7.30
N ARG A 80 -0.28 12.15 8.31
CA ARG A 80 -0.16 11.38 9.56
C ARG A 80 -0.36 9.88 9.33
N VAL A 81 -1.40 9.52 8.59
CA VAL A 81 -1.68 8.11 8.25
C VAL A 81 -0.51 7.50 7.47
N LEU A 82 0.00 8.20 6.45
CA LEU A 82 1.12 7.70 5.65
C LEU A 82 2.39 7.54 6.49
N VAL A 83 2.73 8.53 7.30
CA VAL A 83 3.90 8.46 8.19
C VAL A 83 3.76 7.32 9.21
N ASN A 84 2.57 7.15 9.78
CA ASN A 84 2.33 6.05 10.73
C ASN A 84 2.50 4.68 10.06
N ARG A 85 2.05 4.51 8.83
CA ARG A 85 2.25 3.28 8.05
C ARG A 85 3.73 3.04 7.74
N ILE A 86 4.47 4.09 7.35
CA ILE A 86 5.93 3.99 7.13
C ILE A 86 6.62 3.60 8.43
N TRP A 87 6.27 4.24 9.55
CA TRP A 87 6.80 3.93 10.87
C TRP A 87 6.52 2.47 11.26
N HIS A 88 5.28 2.01 11.06
CA HIS A 88 4.91 0.62 11.30
C HIS A 88 5.78 -0.36 10.50
N HIS A 89 6.00 -0.08 9.23
CA HIS A 89 6.87 -0.94 8.39
C HIS A 89 8.34 -0.87 8.78
N VAL A 90 8.82 0.24 9.34
CA VAL A 90 10.22 0.40 9.75
C VAL A 90 10.46 -0.19 11.15
N PHE A 91 9.56 0.06 12.10
CA PHE A 91 9.74 -0.31 13.52
C PHE A 91 8.88 -1.51 13.95
N GLY A 92 7.97 -1.99 13.11
CA GLY A 92 7.10 -3.14 13.40
C GLY A 92 5.77 -2.79 14.07
N THR A 93 5.70 -1.67 14.77
CA THR A 93 4.47 -1.18 15.42
C THR A 93 4.31 0.30 15.10
N GLY A 94 3.11 0.75 14.74
CA GLY A 94 2.83 2.16 14.47
C GLY A 94 2.91 3.03 15.72
N LEU A 95 3.14 4.32 15.55
CA LEU A 95 2.92 5.31 16.61
C LEU A 95 1.47 5.30 17.07
N VAL A 96 0.55 5.12 16.14
CA VAL A 96 -0.83 4.64 16.35
C VAL A 96 -0.84 3.16 16.03
N ARG A 97 -1.06 2.30 17.01
CA ARG A 97 -0.97 0.83 16.85
C ARG A 97 -2.05 0.28 15.94
N THR A 98 -3.24 0.85 16.00
CA THR A 98 -4.37 0.52 15.15
C THR A 98 -4.25 1.19 13.79
N VAL A 99 -3.36 0.66 12.94
CA VAL A 99 -2.94 1.30 11.67
C VAL A 99 -4.12 1.57 10.72
N ASP A 100 -5.15 0.74 10.75
CA ASP A 100 -6.35 0.87 9.90
C ASP A 100 -7.49 1.65 10.56
N TYR A 101 -7.38 1.94 11.85
CA TYR A 101 -8.35 2.73 12.62
C TYR A 101 -7.66 3.98 13.19
N PHE A 102 -7.66 5.03 12.40
CA PHE A 102 -6.96 6.28 12.70
C PHE A 102 -7.92 7.39 13.14
N GLY A 103 -8.85 7.07 14.00
CA GLY A 103 -9.90 7.97 14.46
C GLY A 103 -10.50 7.52 15.79
N VAL A 104 -11.77 7.80 16.00
CA VAL A 104 -12.50 7.56 17.27
C VAL A 104 -12.41 6.10 17.76
N HIS A 105 -12.30 5.15 16.84
CA HIS A 105 -12.18 3.73 17.16
C HIS A 105 -10.73 3.24 17.26
N GLY A 106 -9.76 4.13 17.02
CA GLY A 106 -8.34 3.81 17.09
C GLY A 106 -7.72 4.17 18.43
N GLU A 107 -6.51 3.66 18.66
CA GLU A 107 -5.69 4.08 19.79
C GLU A 107 -5.14 5.50 19.60
N THR A 108 -4.91 6.18 20.71
CA THR A 108 -4.16 7.45 20.69
C THR A 108 -2.69 7.19 20.36
N PRO A 109 -2.04 8.07 19.61
CA PRO A 109 -0.62 7.91 19.30
C PRO A 109 0.23 7.90 20.58
N SER A 110 1.23 7.02 20.63
CA SER A 110 2.19 6.96 21.74
C SER A 110 3.04 8.24 21.86
N HIS A 111 3.33 8.85 20.71
CA HIS A 111 4.13 10.07 20.61
C HIS A 111 3.46 11.03 19.60
N PRO A 112 2.45 11.79 20.03
CA PRO A 112 1.67 12.67 19.13
C PRO A 112 2.53 13.74 18.47
N GLU A 113 3.43 14.36 19.22
CA GLU A 113 4.33 15.39 18.70
C GLU A 113 5.32 14.86 17.66
N LEU A 114 5.81 13.63 17.84
CA LEU A 114 6.66 12.96 16.86
C LEU A 114 5.89 12.64 15.57
N LEU A 115 4.66 12.16 15.72
CA LEU A 115 3.78 11.89 14.58
C LEU A 115 3.57 13.16 13.77
N ASP A 116 3.28 14.28 14.43
CA ASP A 116 3.04 15.57 13.78
C ASP A 116 4.32 16.11 13.14
N PHE A 117 5.44 16.04 13.83
CA PHE A 117 6.75 16.42 13.29
C PHE A 117 7.07 15.65 11.98
N LEU A 118 6.91 14.33 12.01
CA LEU A 118 7.19 13.49 10.84
C LEU A 118 6.20 13.75 9.70
N ALA A 119 4.93 14.02 10.02
CA ALA A 119 3.90 14.36 9.04
C ALA A 119 4.21 15.70 8.34
N VAL A 120 4.62 16.72 9.08
CA VAL A 120 5.07 18.00 8.53
C VAL A 120 6.32 17.81 7.68
N ARG A 121 7.30 17.07 8.20
CA ARG A 121 8.55 16.78 7.48
C ARG A 121 8.32 16.05 6.15
N LEU A 122 7.40 15.08 6.11
CA LEU A 122 7.01 14.39 4.87
C LEU A 122 6.51 15.37 3.82
N ARG A 123 5.64 16.30 4.19
CA ARG A 123 5.05 17.27 3.24
C ARG A 123 6.06 18.36 2.81
N GLU A 124 6.67 19.03 3.80
CA GLU A 124 7.42 20.25 3.58
C GLU A 124 8.85 19.98 3.10
N GLN A 125 9.56 19.07 3.76
CA GLN A 125 10.99 18.83 3.51
C GLN A 125 11.20 17.68 2.53
N ASN A 126 10.46 16.59 2.71
CA ASN A 126 10.60 15.41 1.89
C ASN A 126 9.74 15.44 0.64
N GLN A 127 8.81 16.41 0.50
CA GLN A 127 7.95 16.57 -0.66
C GLN A 127 7.26 15.24 -1.05
N TRP A 128 6.63 14.58 -0.08
CA TRP A 128 5.96 13.29 -0.23
C TRP A 128 6.87 12.13 -0.69
N SER A 129 8.20 12.28 -0.61
CA SER A 129 9.14 11.22 -0.97
C SER A 129 9.22 10.15 0.13
N LEU A 130 8.64 8.98 -0.13
CA LEU A 130 8.75 7.82 0.76
C LEU A 130 10.21 7.45 1.03
N LYS A 131 11.05 7.49 -0.01
CA LYS A 131 12.47 7.15 0.11
C LYS A 131 13.22 8.05 1.08
N LYS A 132 12.97 9.38 1.01
CA LYS A 132 13.59 10.33 1.95
C LYS A 132 13.09 10.09 3.37
N THR A 133 11.78 9.86 3.54
CA THR A 133 11.16 9.62 4.85
C THR A 133 11.66 8.33 5.50
N VAL A 134 11.74 7.24 4.74
CA VAL A 134 12.35 5.99 5.22
C VAL A 134 13.82 6.23 5.61
N ARG A 135 14.59 6.96 4.79
CA ARG A 135 15.98 7.29 5.09
C ARG A 135 16.11 8.05 6.41
N ASP A 136 15.26 9.04 6.64
CA ASP A 136 15.27 9.81 7.90
C ASP A 136 15.04 8.89 9.11
N MET A 137 14.11 7.94 9.00
CA MET A 137 13.80 6.99 10.07
C MET A 137 14.95 6.01 10.32
N VAL A 138 15.51 5.40 9.28
CA VAL A 138 16.57 4.39 9.45
C VAL A 138 17.91 4.99 9.86
N LEU A 139 18.15 6.27 9.62
CA LEU A 139 19.32 6.99 10.10
C LEU A 139 19.14 7.56 11.51
N SER A 140 17.95 7.44 12.10
CA SER A 140 17.70 7.90 13.45
C SER A 140 18.42 7.04 14.49
N ARG A 141 18.75 7.63 15.64
CA ARG A 141 19.30 6.87 16.78
C ARG A 141 18.33 5.79 17.26
N THR A 142 17.04 6.05 17.20
CA THR A 142 15.98 5.10 17.58
C THR A 142 16.08 3.80 16.76
N TYR A 143 16.29 3.90 15.45
CA TYR A 143 16.45 2.72 14.59
C TYR A 143 17.76 1.96 14.86
N GLN A 144 18.82 2.68 15.27
CA GLN A 144 20.14 2.13 15.54
C GLN A 144 20.29 1.57 16.96
N MET A 145 19.23 1.60 17.77
CA MET A 145 19.25 1.04 19.12
C MET A 145 19.41 -0.47 19.08
N ALA A 146 20.10 -1.01 20.09
CA ALA A 146 20.21 -2.45 20.28
C ALA A 146 18.84 -3.08 20.56
N SER A 147 18.67 -4.35 20.18
CA SER A 147 17.51 -5.16 20.55
C SER A 147 17.76 -6.01 21.81
N THR A 148 18.72 -5.60 22.63
CA THR A 148 19.08 -6.27 23.88
C THR A 148 18.07 -5.95 24.96
N HIS A 149 17.62 -6.96 25.68
CA HIS A 149 16.68 -6.78 26.79
C HIS A 149 17.33 -6.00 27.94
N ASN A 150 16.59 -5.04 28.49
CA ASN A 150 16.93 -4.30 29.71
C ASN A 150 15.78 -4.47 30.69
N ALA A 151 16.01 -5.17 31.80
CA ALA A 151 14.98 -5.49 32.78
C ALA A 151 14.33 -4.24 33.35
N GLY A 152 15.14 -3.22 33.76
CA GLY A 152 14.59 -2.00 34.31
C GLY A 152 13.73 -1.18 33.37
N ALA A 153 14.06 -1.17 32.07
CA ALA A 153 13.22 -0.54 31.04
C ALA A 153 11.95 -1.36 30.79
N ALA A 154 12.06 -2.69 30.76
CA ALA A 154 10.94 -3.59 30.58
C ALA A 154 9.92 -3.55 31.74
N ASP A 155 10.40 -3.30 32.98
CA ASP A 155 9.52 -3.12 34.14
C ASP A 155 8.65 -1.83 34.00
N ILE A 156 9.19 -0.80 33.34
CA ILE A 156 8.49 0.48 33.15
C ILE A 156 7.61 0.45 31.92
N ASP A 157 8.11 -0.11 30.81
CA ASP A 157 7.43 -0.15 29.51
C ASP A 157 7.60 -1.54 28.88
N PRO A 158 6.85 -2.54 29.34
CA PRO A 158 6.97 -3.92 28.84
C PRO A 158 6.61 -4.07 27.37
N ASP A 159 5.71 -3.22 26.86
CA ASP A 159 5.25 -3.23 25.47
C ASP A 159 6.16 -2.44 24.52
N ASN A 160 7.27 -1.88 25.01
CA ASN A 160 8.19 -1.04 24.25
C ASN A 160 7.47 0.12 23.51
N ARG A 161 6.47 0.71 24.12
CA ARG A 161 5.72 1.84 23.56
C ARG A 161 6.57 3.10 23.43
N LEU A 162 7.52 3.28 24.34
CA LEU A 162 8.46 4.40 24.36
C LEU A 162 9.69 4.15 23.47
N VAL A 163 9.72 3.02 22.80
CA VAL A 163 10.79 2.64 21.86
C VAL A 163 12.18 2.67 22.52
N TRP A 164 12.29 2.09 23.72
CA TRP A 164 13.56 2.00 24.47
C TRP A 164 14.52 0.95 23.93
N GLN A 165 14.06 0.04 23.06
CA GLN A 165 14.88 -0.92 22.31
C GLN A 165 14.36 -1.05 20.86
N MET A 166 15.21 -1.49 19.94
CA MET A 166 14.77 -1.86 18.60
C MET A 166 13.92 -3.14 18.67
N PRO A 167 12.66 -3.12 18.21
CA PRO A 167 11.80 -4.30 18.26
C PRO A 167 12.36 -5.44 17.42
N ARG A 168 12.32 -6.67 17.94
CA ARG A 168 12.59 -7.88 17.14
C ARG A 168 11.38 -8.22 16.30
N ARG A 169 11.60 -8.44 15.01
CA ARG A 169 10.55 -8.80 14.06
C ARG A 169 10.94 -10.05 13.29
N ARG A 170 9.95 -10.86 12.94
CA ARG A 170 10.16 -11.90 11.94
C ARG A 170 10.35 -11.25 10.58
N LEU A 171 11.13 -11.89 9.73
CA LEU A 171 11.25 -11.47 8.33
C LEU A 171 9.95 -11.82 7.60
N ALA A 172 9.52 -10.93 6.71
CA ALA A 172 8.43 -11.24 5.79
C ALA A 172 8.81 -12.43 4.89
N ALA A 173 7.83 -13.22 4.52
CA ALA A 173 8.01 -14.43 3.72
C ALA A 173 8.81 -14.18 2.43
N GLU A 174 8.54 -13.05 1.77
CA GLU A 174 9.25 -12.63 0.57
C GLU A 174 10.74 -12.39 0.83
N SER A 175 11.05 -11.78 1.97
CA SER A 175 12.45 -11.52 2.36
C SER A 175 13.19 -12.81 2.69
N VAL A 176 12.52 -13.79 3.33
CA VAL A 176 13.09 -15.11 3.61
C VAL A 176 13.41 -15.83 2.31
N ARG A 177 12.44 -15.88 1.38
CA ARG A 177 12.64 -16.52 0.08
C ARG A 177 13.78 -15.87 -0.72
N ASP A 178 13.78 -14.53 -0.80
CA ASP A 178 14.82 -13.80 -1.52
C ASP A 178 16.20 -14.06 -0.88
N ALA A 179 16.30 -14.12 0.43
CA ALA A 179 17.54 -14.45 1.13
C ALA A 179 18.03 -15.89 0.85
N MET A 180 17.11 -16.86 0.75
CA MET A 180 17.44 -18.23 0.37
C MET A 180 18.00 -18.29 -1.06
N LEU A 181 17.37 -17.58 -2.02
CA LEU A 181 17.85 -17.49 -3.39
C LEU A 181 19.20 -16.78 -3.50
N VAL A 182 19.46 -15.78 -2.67
CA VAL A 182 20.78 -15.14 -2.59
C VAL A 182 21.82 -16.12 -2.07
N ALA A 183 21.49 -16.86 -1.00
CA ALA A 183 22.42 -17.80 -0.37
C ALA A 183 22.76 -19.00 -1.27
N SER A 184 21.81 -19.46 -2.09
CA SER A 184 22.04 -20.53 -3.08
C SER A 184 22.75 -20.03 -4.35
N GLY A 185 22.86 -18.72 -4.55
CA GLY A 185 23.41 -18.13 -5.78
C GLY A 185 22.44 -18.15 -6.97
N GLU A 186 21.18 -18.49 -6.75
CA GLU A 186 20.17 -18.65 -7.80
C GLU A 186 19.32 -17.39 -8.03
N LEU A 187 19.50 -16.34 -7.22
CA LEU A 187 18.69 -15.13 -7.37
C LEU A 187 18.92 -14.47 -8.73
N ASP A 188 17.84 -14.32 -9.48
CA ASP A 188 17.81 -13.46 -10.67
C ASP A 188 17.56 -11.99 -10.26
N PRO A 189 18.57 -11.11 -10.36
CA PRO A 189 18.45 -9.72 -9.92
C PRO A 189 17.77 -8.80 -10.93
N ARG A 190 17.33 -9.30 -12.09
CA ARG A 190 16.70 -8.50 -13.15
C ARG A 190 15.53 -7.69 -12.60
N ARG A 191 15.49 -6.41 -12.96
CA ARG A 191 14.44 -5.48 -12.54
C ARG A 191 13.48 -5.18 -13.69
N GLY A 192 12.23 -4.90 -13.34
CA GLY A 192 11.20 -4.52 -14.31
C GLY A 192 10.60 -5.71 -15.06
N GLY A 193 9.79 -5.41 -16.03
CA GLY A 193 9.02 -6.41 -16.78
C GLY A 193 7.73 -6.84 -16.07
N SER A 194 7.01 -7.76 -16.69
CA SER A 194 5.77 -8.31 -16.14
C SER A 194 6.06 -9.10 -14.86
N PRO A 195 5.16 -9.08 -13.87
CA PRO A 195 5.18 -10.07 -12.81
C PRO A 195 5.10 -11.45 -13.47
N LEU A 196 5.97 -12.32 -12.99
CA LEU A 196 6.16 -13.72 -13.36
C LEU A 196 5.18 -14.30 -14.36
N GLY A 197 5.68 -14.52 -15.61
CA GLY A 197 5.18 -15.57 -16.50
C GLY A 197 3.67 -15.70 -16.66
N LEU A 198 2.92 -14.77 -16.10
CA LEU A 198 1.57 -14.49 -16.53
C LEU A 198 1.70 -13.81 -17.90
N GLU A 199 2.24 -14.54 -18.89
CA GLU A 199 1.74 -14.34 -20.22
C GLU A 199 0.24 -14.52 -20.09
N LEU A 200 -0.42 -13.39 -19.95
CA LEU A 200 -1.86 -13.28 -20.15
C LEU A 200 -2.09 -13.70 -21.59
N LYS A 201 -2.06 -15.02 -21.83
CA LYS A 201 -2.50 -15.59 -23.09
C LYS A 201 -3.87 -15.00 -23.31
N ASP A 202 -4.15 -14.60 -24.53
CA ASP A 202 -5.41 -13.96 -24.95
C ASP A 202 -6.67 -14.68 -24.45
N ASN A 203 -6.55 -15.92 -24.01
CA ASN A 203 -7.56 -16.76 -23.40
C ASN A 203 -8.01 -16.35 -21.97
N ILE A 204 -7.35 -15.39 -21.31
CA ILE A 204 -7.79 -14.88 -20.00
C ILE A 204 -8.88 -13.83 -20.18
N ARG A 205 -8.98 -13.21 -21.34
CA ARG A 205 -10.09 -12.35 -21.72
C ARG A 205 -11.23 -13.21 -22.24
N GLY A 206 -12.05 -13.76 -21.36
CA GLY A 206 -13.37 -14.24 -21.75
C GLY A 206 -14.14 -13.10 -22.43
N ALA A 207 -15.11 -13.44 -23.29
CA ALA A 207 -15.93 -12.52 -24.10
C ALA A 207 -16.69 -11.42 -23.33
N GLY A 208 -16.40 -11.19 -22.07
CA GLY A 208 -16.94 -10.16 -21.20
C GLY A 208 -15.88 -9.42 -20.38
N GLY A 209 -14.59 -9.57 -20.70
CA GLY A 209 -13.52 -8.90 -19.95
C GLY A 209 -13.24 -9.48 -18.55
N ASN A 210 -13.95 -10.53 -18.14
CA ASN A 210 -13.74 -11.19 -16.88
C ASN A 210 -12.51 -12.10 -16.94
N VAL A 211 -11.56 -11.83 -16.08
CA VAL A 211 -10.40 -12.69 -15.86
C VAL A 211 -10.87 -14.01 -15.23
N ASN A 212 -10.72 -15.13 -15.94
CA ASN A 212 -11.07 -16.44 -15.38
C ASN A 212 -9.99 -16.86 -14.36
N PRO A 213 -10.31 -16.95 -13.06
CA PRO A 213 -9.36 -17.32 -12.03
C PRO A 213 -8.75 -18.72 -12.22
N ALA A 214 -9.43 -19.63 -12.93
CA ALA A 214 -8.93 -20.97 -13.21
C ALA A 214 -7.68 -20.97 -14.11
N ASN A 215 -7.48 -19.92 -14.91
CA ASN A 215 -6.33 -19.81 -15.81
C ASN A 215 -5.06 -19.24 -15.15
N TRP A 216 -5.12 -18.92 -13.85
CA TRP A 216 -3.99 -18.44 -13.08
C TRP A 216 -3.11 -19.58 -12.53
N GLY A 217 -3.38 -20.82 -12.88
CA GLY A 217 -2.68 -22.01 -12.44
C GLY A 217 -1.56 -22.52 -13.35
N GLY A 218 -1.05 -21.70 -14.27
CA GLY A 218 0.09 -22.06 -15.11
C GLY A 218 1.36 -22.26 -14.28
N LYS A 219 2.18 -23.26 -14.64
CA LYS A 219 3.52 -23.43 -14.07
C LYS A 219 4.31 -22.15 -14.28
N ILE A 220 4.94 -21.66 -13.23
CA ILE A 220 5.92 -20.57 -13.31
C ILE A 220 7.08 -21.11 -14.14
N SER A 221 7.45 -20.42 -15.22
CA SER A 221 8.60 -20.82 -16.02
C SER A 221 9.91 -20.73 -15.21
N GLU A 222 10.83 -21.66 -15.44
CA GLU A 222 12.07 -21.74 -14.64
C GLU A 222 12.92 -20.47 -14.73
N ASP A 223 12.93 -19.81 -15.88
CA ASP A 223 13.68 -18.57 -16.13
C ASP A 223 13.20 -17.36 -15.30
N VAL A 224 11.97 -17.42 -14.76
CA VAL A 224 11.40 -16.36 -13.91
C VAL A 224 11.16 -16.80 -12.47
N ARG A 225 11.25 -18.11 -12.19
CA ARG A 225 11.04 -18.68 -10.86
C ARG A 225 11.99 -18.06 -9.83
N ASN A 226 13.23 -17.80 -10.20
CA ASN A 226 14.28 -17.34 -9.32
C ASN A 226 14.36 -15.79 -9.22
N ARG A 227 13.40 -15.08 -9.80
CA ARG A 227 13.30 -13.63 -9.61
C ARG A 227 12.88 -13.28 -8.19
N ARG A 228 13.17 -12.03 -7.79
CA ARG A 228 12.76 -11.51 -6.47
C ARG A 228 11.25 -11.68 -6.25
N SER A 229 10.89 -11.94 -5.01
CA SER A 229 9.51 -12.20 -4.60
C SER A 229 8.53 -11.07 -4.92
N VAL A 230 9.01 -9.82 -5.07
CA VAL A 230 8.19 -8.69 -5.52
C VAL A 230 7.57 -8.89 -6.92
N TYR A 231 8.12 -9.81 -7.71
CA TYR A 231 7.60 -10.16 -9.03
C TYR A 231 6.67 -11.38 -9.01
N LEU A 232 6.44 -11.99 -7.85
CA LEU A 232 5.54 -13.13 -7.74
C LEU A 232 4.07 -12.66 -7.87
N PRO A 233 3.22 -13.39 -8.63
CA PRO A 233 1.81 -13.09 -8.67
C PRO A 233 1.14 -13.51 -7.36
N PHE A 234 0.39 -12.60 -6.76
CA PHE A 234 -0.42 -12.91 -5.59
C PHE A 234 -1.89 -12.97 -5.94
N LYS A 235 -2.55 -14.03 -5.51
CA LYS A 235 -4.00 -14.09 -5.45
C LYS A 235 -4.44 -13.65 -4.06
N ARG A 236 -5.50 -12.84 -4.01
CA ARG A 236 -6.08 -12.35 -2.76
C ARG A 236 -6.55 -13.47 -1.83
N GLU A 237 -6.94 -14.61 -2.40
CA GLU A 237 -7.53 -15.72 -1.66
C GLU A 237 -6.53 -16.83 -1.31
N ARG A 238 -5.47 -17.01 -2.09
CA ARG A 238 -4.45 -18.06 -1.86
C ARG A 238 -3.15 -17.72 -2.55
N PRO A 239 -2.00 -18.04 -1.94
CA PRO A 239 -0.73 -18.07 -2.66
C PRO A 239 -0.86 -18.99 -3.88
N VAL A 240 -0.23 -18.61 -5.00
CA VAL A 240 -0.28 -19.43 -6.21
C VAL A 240 0.61 -20.66 -6.04
N GLY A 241 0.01 -21.85 -5.99
CA GLY A 241 0.61 -23.17 -6.18
C GLY A 241 1.97 -23.40 -5.51
N GLU A 242 3.06 -23.35 -6.26
CA GLU A 242 4.42 -23.67 -5.79
C GLU A 242 5.01 -22.68 -4.76
N LEU A 243 4.23 -21.72 -4.30
CA LEU A 243 4.64 -20.70 -3.33
C LEU A 243 4.10 -20.96 -1.92
N GLU A 244 3.77 -22.21 -1.61
CA GLU A 244 3.34 -22.63 -0.26
C GLU A 244 4.32 -22.21 0.84
N ILE A 245 5.61 -22.09 0.50
CA ILE A 245 6.61 -21.56 1.42
C ILE A 245 6.23 -20.20 2.00
N LEU A 246 5.54 -19.37 1.24
CA LEU A 246 5.07 -18.05 1.71
C LEU A 246 3.99 -18.16 2.78
N SER A 247 3.21 -19.24 2.79
CA SER A 247 2.17 -19.47 3.80
C SER A 247 2.70 -19.92 5.16
N VAL A 248 3.95 -20.38 5.21
CA VAL A 248 4.62 -20.84 6.45
C VAL A 248 5.24 -19.66 7.22
N PHE A 249 5.53 -18.57 6.53
CA PHE A 249 6.13 -17.38 7.09
C PHE A 249 5.11 -16.24 7.14
N ASP A 250 5.48 -15.13 7.79
CA ASP A 250 4.62 -13.95 7.88
C ASP A 250 4.41 -13.34 6.49
N PHE A 251 3.31 -13.74 5.89
CA PHE A 251 2.86 -13.27 4.59
C PHE A 251 1.73 -12.25 4.79
N PRO A 252 1.73 -11.11 4.10
CA PRO A 252 0.63 -10.17 4.20
C PRO A 252 -0.66 -10.79 3.69
N HIS A 253 -1.62 -10.94 4.59
CA HIS A 253 -2.99 -11.26 4.20
C HIS A 253 -3.65 -9.99 3.67
N PRO A 254 -4.26 -10.02 2.48
CA PRO A 254 -4.94 -8.86 1.88
C PRO A 254 -6.22 -8.50 2.62
#